data_f913ea686ae6825905d55b76183e52a2
#
_entry.id   f913ea686ae6825905d55b76183e52a2
#
_cell.length_a   1.000
_cell.length_b   1.000
_cell.length_c   1.000
_cell.angle_alpha   90.00
_cell.angle_beta   90.00
_cell.angle_gamma   90.00
#
_symmetry.space_group_name_H-M   'P 1'
#
loop_
_entity.id
_entity.type
_entity.pdbx_description
1 polymer ?
#
loop_
_entity_poly.entity_id
_entity_poly.type
_entity_poly.pdbx_seq_one_letter_code
_entity_poly.pdbx_strand_id
1 'polypeptide(L)'
;MPQSVPRAAALPLAAGILAHIGPAATWLPVVRRHLSPRLAGVGHPRHVALTFDDGPDPVSTPRFLDALDGLGVRATFFVLGDAVVRHPGVVRETARRGHEVAVHGWSHDRPWLPTLAGDVRALRRAVEAVQDVTGVTPRWYRPPYGILTSGRWAAARAAGLRPLLWTAWGRDWTATATPASVRATVQADLGGGGTVLLHDTDRTAAPGSWRATLGALPDLVTDWRAAGLTVGPLADHGTADVRATAPRVLGRAGAVRRRALERGRSGHG
;
A
#
# COMPACT_ATOMS: atom_id res chain seq x y z
N MET A 1 -17.97 35.86 -27.55
CA MET A 1 -16.74 36.46 -27.00
C MET A 1 -16.36 35.66 -25.78
N PRO A 2 -15.26 34.88 -25.74
CA PRO A 2 -14.84 34.22 -24.51
C PRO A 2 -14.33 35.29 -23.54
N GLN A 3 -14.94 35.36 -22.38
CA GLN A 3 -14.50 36.25 -21.30
C GLN A 3 -13.13 35.77 -20.79
N SER A 4 -12.09 36.59 -21.01
CA SER A 4 -10.76 36.34 -20.46
C SER A 4 -10.80 36.44 -18.93
N VAL A 5 -10.46 35.38 -18.23
CA VAL A 5 -10.29 35.35 -16.77
C VAL A 5 -9.22 36.41 -16.42
N PRO A 6 -9.50 37.38 -15.54
CA PRO A 6 -8.53 38.41 -15.19
C PRO A 6 -7.28 37.77 -14.56
N ARG A 7 -6.07 38.18 -14.97
CA ARG A 7 -4.78 37.64 -14.51
C ARG A 7 -4.64 37.60 -12.99
N ALA A 8 -5.28 38.51 -12.26
CA ALA A 8 -5.30 38.55 -10.80
C ALA A 8 -6.05 37.37 -10.15
N ALA A 9 -7.02 36.75 -10.84
CA ALA A 9 -7.76 35.57 -10.35
C ALA A 9 -7.10 34.26 -10.79
N ALA A 10 -6.23 34.28 -11.78
CA ALA A 10 -5.58 33.07 -12.31
C ALA A 10 -4.54 32.48 -11.34
N LEU A 11 -3.78 33.31 -10.63
CA LEU A 11 -2.75 32.86 -9.67
C LEU A 11 -3.34 32.12 -8.46
N PRO A 12 -4.35 32.65 -7.73
CA PRO A 12 -4.94 31.90 -6.60
C PRO A 12 -5.67 30.63 -7.05
N LEU A 13 -6.26 30.62 -8.24
CA LEU A 13 -6.88 29.43 -8.81
C LEU A 13 -5.84 28.35 -9.10
N ALA A 14 -4.74 28.70 -9.75
CA ALA A 14 -3.64 27.78 -10.02
C ALA A 14 -3.02 27.24 -8.72
N ALA A 15 -2.80 28.09 -7.72
CA ALA A 15 -2.29 27.67 -6.41
C ALA A 15 -3.26 26.71 -5.72
N GLY A 16 -4.57 26.96 -5.79
CA GLY A 16 -5.60 26.06 -5.25
C GLY A 16 -5.61 24.70 -5.94
N ILE A 17 -5.51 24.67 -7.26
CA ILE A 17 -5.40 23.41 -8.04
C ILE A 17 -4.14 22.64 -7.63
N LEU A 18 -2.99 23.29 -7.61
CA LEU A 18 -1.72 22.67 -7.21
C LEU A 18 -1.76 22.15 -5.78
N ALA A 19 -2.37 22.87 -4.84
CA ALA A 19 -2.56 22.41 -3.48
C ALA A 19 -3.48 21.18 -3.41
N HIS A 20 -4.50 21.10 -4.28
CA HIS A 20 -5.42 19.96 -4.32
C HIS A 20 -4.76 18.71 -4.93
N ILE A 21 -4.07 18.85 -6.06
CA ILE A 21 -3.48 17.71 -6.77
C ILE A 21 -2.07 17.36 -6.28
N GLY A 22 -1.39 18.27 -5.58
CA GLY A 22 0.01 18.09 -5.13
C GLY A 22 0.26 16.74 -4.44
N PRO A 23 -0.58 16.29 -3.49
CA PRO A 23 -0.42 14.98 -2.87
C PRO A 23 -0.51 13.80 -3.85
N ALA A 24 -1.16 13.97 -5.01
CA ALA A 24 -1.22 12.93 -6.05
C ALA A 24 0.17 12.64 -6.69
N ALA A 25 1.16 13.53 -6.51
CA ALA A 25 2.54 13.26 -6.90
C ALA A 25 3.13 12.03 -6.19
N THR A 26 2.56 11.62 -5.05
CA THR A 26 2.90 10.35 -4.37
C THR A 26 2.56 9.11 -5.20
N TRP A 27 1.82 9.24 -6.31
CA TRP A 27 1.67 8.19 -7.31
C TRP A 27 3.01 7.79 -7.92
N LEU A 28 3.96 8.73 -8.06
CA LEU A 28 5.31 8.45 -8.53
C LEU A 28 6.09 7.66 -7.45
N PRO A 29 6.65 6.47 -7.78
CA PRO A 29 7.36 5.64 -6.81
C PRO A 29 8.50 6.35 -6.10
N VAL A 30 9.28 7.16 -6.82
CA VAL A 30 10.40 7.94 -6.25
C VAL A 30 9.90 8.90 -5.18
N VAL A 31 8.84 9.67 -5.48
CA VAL A 31 8.27 10.64 -4.54
C VAL A 31 7.78 9.93 -3.27
N ARG A 32 6.95 8.89 -3.39
CA ARG A 32 6.38 8.23 -2.20
C ARG A 32 7.42 7.48 -1.38
N ARG A 33 8.40 6.81 -2.01
CA ARG A 33 9.41 6.03 -1.28
C ARG A 33 10.38 6.93 -0.51
N HIS A 34 10.81 8.06 -1.08
CA HIS A 34 11.81 8.93 -0.46
C HIS A 34 11.20 10.03 0.41
N LEU A 35 10.10 10.64 -0.01
CA LEU A 35 9.49 11.75 0.73
C LEU A 35 8.38 11.32 1.71
N SER A 36 7.78 10.15 1.49
CA SER A 36 6.66 9.68 2.29
C SER A 36 6.71 8.15 2.51
N PRO A 37 7.80 7.59 3.09
CA PRO A 37 7.99 6.14 3.20
C PRO A 37 6.85 5.44 3.97
N ARG A 38 6.25 6.10 4.97
CA ARG A 38 5.09 5.56 5.69
C ARG A 38 3.85 5.45 4.81
N LEU A 39 3.61 6.45 3.95
CA LEU A 39 2.53 6.42 2.97
C LEU A 39 2.81 5.36 1.90
N ALA A 40 4.07 5.17 1.51
CA ALA A 40 4.46 4.09 0.60
C ALA A 40 4.28 2.69 1.20
N GLY A 41 4.01 2.58 2.50
CA GLY A 41 3.89 1.29 3.16
C GLY A 41 5.24 0.61 3.42
N VAL A 42 6.30 1.41 3.64
CA VAL A 42 7.58 0.86 4.14
C VAL A 42 7.42 0.52 5.61
N GLY A 43 7.72 -0.71 5.98
CA GLY A 43 7.61 -1.23 7.33
C GLY A 43 8.86 -2.00 7.79
N HIS A 44 8.65 -3.04 8.59
CA HIS A 44 9.75 -3.83 9.14
C HIS A 44 10.56 -4.52 8.02
N PRO A 45 11.91 -4.39 7.98
CA PRO A 45 12.74 -4.78 6.84
C PRO A 45 12.69 -6.28 6.49
N ARG A 46 12.29 -7.14 7.42
CA ARG A 46 12.12 -8.59 7.21
C ARG A 46 10.67 -9.04 7.07
N HIS A 47 9.75 -8.10 6.81
CA HIS A 47 8.33 -8.42 6.62
C HIS A 47 7.81 -7.86 5.30
N VAL A 48 7.03 -8.64 4.57
CA VAL A 48 6.28 -8.23 3.37
C VAL A 48 4.81 -8.13 3.75
N ALA A 49 4.22 -6.95 3.58
CA ALA A 49 2.77 -6.80 3.69
C ALA A 49 2.12 -7.21 2.36
N LEU A 50 1.39 -8.32 2.37
CA LEU A 50 0.62 -8.78 1.23
C LEU A 50 -0.76 -8.12 1.26
N THR A 51 -1.13 -7.43 0.18
CA THR A 51 -2.40 -6.70 0.11
C THR A 51 -3.12 -6.91 -1.20
N PHE A 52 -4.46 -6.95 -1.15
CA PHE A 52 -5.35 -7.08 -2.30
C PHE A 52 -6.35 -5.94 -2.34
N ASP A 53 -6.64 -5.42 -3.53
CA ASP A 53 -7.57 -4.31 -3.75
C ASP A 53 -8.83 -4.77 -4.54
N ASP A 54 -9.88 -3.94 -4.53
CA ASP A 54 -11.12 -3.99 -5.33
C ASP A 54 -12.17 -5.02 -4.89
N GLY A 55 -11.85 -5.95 -4.00
CA GLY A 55 -12.81 -6.90 -3.44
C GLY A 55 -13.92 -6.27 -2.56
N PRO A 56 -14.82 -7.05 -2.00
CA PRO A 56 -14.94 -8.49 -2.18
C PRO A 56 -15.61 -8.87 -3.51
N ASP A 57 -15.26 -10.03 -4.01
CA ASP A 57 -15.95 -10.68 -5.12
C ASP A 57 -16.40 -12.09 -4.69
N PRO A 58 -17.66 -12.50 -4.97
CA PRO A 58 -18.19 -13.78 -4.49
C PRO A 58 -17.59 -15.01 -5.18
N VAL A 59 -16.92 -14.84 -6.33
CA VAL A 59 -16.34 -15.93 -7.11
C VAL A 59 -14.85 -16.06 -6.87
N SER A 60 -14.12 -14.95 -6.92
CA SER A 60 -12.66 -14.96 -6.85
C SER A 60 -12.12 -14.84 -5.42
N THR A 61 -12.62 -13.92 -4.60
CA THR A 61 -12.11 -13.72 -3.23
C THR A 61 -12.04 -15.02 -2.40
N PRO A 62 -13.07 -15.91 -2.38
CA PRO A 62 -12.98 -17.18 -1.64
C PRO A 62 -11.81 -18.07 -2.07
N ARG A 63 -11.47 -18.06 -3.38
CA ARG A 63 -10.32 -18.83 -3.89
C ARG A 63 -8.99 -18.30 -3.40
N PHE A 64 -8.87 -16.97 -3.22
CA PHE A 64 -7.72 -16.35 -2.57
C PHE A 64 -7.61 -16.75 -1.10
N LEU A 65 -8.74 -16.75 -0.38
CA LEU A 65 -8.78 -17.17 1.02
C LEU A 65 -8.29 -18.63 1.17
N ASP A 66 -8.77 -19.54 0.30
CA ASP A 66 -8.36 -20.95 0.31
C ASP A 66 -6.86 -21.11 0.00
N ALA A 67 -6.36 -20.37 -0.99
CA ALA A 67 -4.94 -20.39 -1.34
C ALA A 67 -4.05 -19.85 -0.20
N LEU A 68 -4.47 -18.76 0.45
CA LEU A 68 -3.74 -18.15 1.57
C LEU A 68 -3.73 -19.06 2.80
N ASP A 69 -4.84 -19.76 3.09
CA ASP A 69 -4.91 -20.78 4.13
C ASP A 69 -3.94 -21.93 3.85
N GLY A 70 -3.93 -22.45 2.60
CA GLY A 70 -2.99 -23.49 2.18
C GLY A 70 -1.51 -23.08 2.28
N LEU A 71 -1.21 -21.79 2.12
CA LEU A 71 0.12 -21.23 2.27
C LEU A 71 0.46 -20.85 3.72
N GLY A 72 -0.50 -20.88 4.65
CA GLY A 72 -0.34 -20.41 6.02
C GLY A 72 0.00 -18.92 6.08
N VAL A 73 -0.63 -18.08 5.24
CA VAL A 73 -0.38 -16.65 5.12
C VAL A 73 -1.68 -15.87 5.34
N ARG A 74 -1.60 -14.80 6.11
CA ARG A 74 -2.66 -13.78 6.20
C ARG A 74 -2.29 -12.56 5.37
N ALA A 75 -3.30 -11.79 4.96
CA ALA A 75 -3.14 -10.62 4.12
C ALA A 75 -4.11 -9.51 4.52
N THR A 76 -3.97 -8.32 3.94
CA THR A 76 -4.91 -7.21 4.07
C THR A 76 -5.71 -7.07 2.78
N PHE A 77 -7.04 -7.02 2.89
CA PHE A 77 -7.96 -6.81 1.78
C PHE A 77 -8.54 -5.39 1.85
N PHE A 78 -8.22 -4.56 0.87
CA PHE A 78 -8.79 -3.24 0.69
C PHE A 78 -10.09 -3.34 -0.10
N VAL A 79 -11.20 -3.30 0.60
CA VAL A 79 -12.53 -3.56 0.04
C VAL A 79 -13.27 -2.27 -0.35
N LEU A 80 -14.11 -2.36 -1.37
CA LEU A 80 -15.04 -1.30 -1.75
C LEU A 80 -16.34 -1.42 -0.94
N GLY A 81 -16.78 -0.34 -0.31
CA GLY A 81 -17.94 -0.34 0.59
C GLY A 81 -19.23 -0.80 -0.08
N ASP A 82 -19.45 -0.45 -1.35
CA ASP A 82 -20.60 -0.91 -2.12
C ASP A 82 -20.59 -2.42 -2.36
N ALA A 83 -19.39 -3.01 -2.49
CA ALA A 83 -19.22 -4.45 -2.63
C ALA A 83 -19.38 -5.17 -1.28
N VAL A 84 -18.95 -4.57 -0.18
CA VAL A 84 -19.19 -5.08 1.18
C VAL A 84 -20.68 -5.26 1.44
N VAL A 85 -21.49 -4.24 1.08
CA VAL A 85 -22.95 -4.31 1.24
C VAL A 85 -23.58 -5.39 0.36
N ARG A 86 -23.07 -5.60 -0.86
CA ARG A 86 -23.59 -6.65 -1.76
C ARG A 86 -23.17 -8.07 -1.36
N HIS A 87 -21.98 -8.21 -0.78
CA HIS A 87 -21.36 -9.51 -0.48
C HIS A 87 -20.85 -9.61 0.97
N PRO A 88 -21.68 -9.31 1.99
CA PRO A 88 -21.25 -9.25 3.39
C PRO A 88 -20.72 -10.60 3.91
N GLY A 89 -21.23 -11.72 3.37
CA GLY A 89 -20.76 -13.05 3.72
C GLY A 89 -19.29 -13.29 3.38
N VAL A 90 -18.83 -12.77 2.24
CA VAL A 90 -17.41 -12.91 1.83
C VAL A 90 -16.50 -12.12 2.76
N VAL A 91 -16.88 -10.89 3.12
CA VAL A 91 -16.09 -10.05 4.04
C VAL A 91 -16.04 -10.65 5.45
N ARG A 92 -17.16 -11.18 5.93
CA ARG A 92 -17.21 -11.89 7.22
C ARG A 92 -16.28 -13.09 7.24
N GLU A 93 -16.26 -13.87 6.16
CA GLU A 93 -15.36 -15.02 6.00
C GLU A 93 -13.90 -14.59 5.93
N THR A 94 -13.58 -13.52 5.20
CA THR A 94 -12.24 -12.91 5.15
C THR A 94 -11.74 -12.58 6.56
N ALA A 95 -12.54 -11.88 7.36
CA ALA A 95 -12.19 -11.53 8.73
C ALA A 95 -12.10 -12.76 9.64
N ARG A 96 -13.03 -13.75 9.52
CA ARG A 96 -13.05 -14.98 10.31
C ARG A 96 -11.79 -15.83 10.12
N ARG A 97 -11.21 -15.84 8.91
CA ARG A 97 -9.93 -16.51 8.59
C ARG A 97 -8.71 -15.70 9.06
N GLY A 98 -8.90 -14.58 9.76
CA GLY A 98 -7.84 -13.78 10.36
C GLY A 98 -7.15 -12.83 9.40
N HIS A 99 -7.72 -12.57 8.22
CA HIS A 99 -7.23 -11.54 7.33
C HIS A 99 -7.69 -10.16 7.82
N GLU A 100 -6.86 -9.14 7.56
CA GLU A 100 -7.19 -7.75 7.86
C GLU A 100 -8.07 -7.18 6.75
N VAL A 101 -9.15 -6.47 7.13
CA VAL A 101 -10.03 -5.77 6.18
C VAL A 101 -9.78 -4.28 6.28
N ALA A 102 -9.54 -3.63 5.16
CA ALA A 102 -9.25 -2.22 5.01
C ALA A 102 -10.18 -1.57 3.97
N VAL A 103 -10.18 -0.23 3.86
CA VAL A 103 -11.09 0.52 2.99
C VAL A 103 -10.39 0.94 1.71
N HIS A 104 -10.97 0.60 0.54
CA HIS A 104 -10.54 1.10 -0.78
C HIS A 104 -11.37 2.28 -1.29
N GLY A 105 -12.44 2.62 -0.60
CA GLY A 105 -13.44 3.64 -0.95
C GLY A 105 -14.84 3.10 -0.80
N TRP A 106 -15.85 3.93 -1.11
CA TRP A 106 -17.21 3.42 -1.27
C TRP A 106 -17.38 2.71 -2.61
N SER A 107 -16.90 3.36 -3.69
CA SER A 107 -16.83 2.89 -5.07
C SER A 107 -15.45 3.20 -5.65
N HIS A 108 -15.10 2.60 -6.81
CA HIS A 108 -13.81 2.81 -7.45
C HIS A 108 -13.81 4.06 -8.34
N ASP A 109 -14.03 5.24 -7.72
CA ASP A 109 -14.20 6.51 -8.44
C ASP A 109 -12.89 7.27 -8.63
N ARG A 110 -12.83 8.06 -9.73
CA ARG A 110 -11.70 8.96 -10.00
C ARG A 110 -11.82 10.26 -9.20
N PRO A 111 -10.76 10.72 -8.51
CA PRO A 111 -10.83 11.81 -7.53
C PRO A 111 -10.52 13.21 -8.06
N TRP A 112 -10.75 13.47 -9.35
CA TRP A 112 -10.26 14.70 -9.98
C TRP A 112 -10.99 15.98 -9.55
N LEU A 113 -12.23 15.87 -9.08
CA LEU A 113 -12.99 17.02 -8.58
C LEU A 113 -12.97 17.04 -7.05
N PRO A 114 -12.72 18.20 -6.42
CA PRO A 114 -12.75 18.33 -4.98
C PRO A 114 -14.20 18.21 -4.46
N THR A 115 -14.50 17.09 -3.82
CA THR A 115 -15.81 16.81 -3.19
C THR A 115 -15.63 16.41 -1.74
N LEU A 116 -14.88 17.22 -0.96
CA LEU A 116 -14.50 16.87 0.40
C LEU A 116 -15.65 16.31 1.24
N ALA A 117 -16.81 16.97 1.24
CA ALA A 117 -17.98 16.49 1.98
C ALA A 117 -18.52 15.16 1.42
N GLY A 118 -18.45 14.95 0.11
CA GLY A 118 -18.81 13.70 -0.56
C GLY A 118 -17.83 12.59 -0.19
N ASP A 119 -16.54 12.85 -0.28
CA ASP A 119 -15.47 11.90 0.06
C ASP A 119 -15.55 11.50 1.54
N VAL A 120 -15.79 12.43 2.47
CA VAL A 120 -15.96 12.13 3.90
C VAL A 120 -17.16 11.21 4.13
N ARG A 121 -18.33 11.51 3.51
CA ARG A 121 -19.52 10.66 3.64
C ARG A 121 -19.29 9.27 3.06
N ALA A 122 -18.67 9.20 1.88
CA ALA A 122 -18.37 7.93 1.20
C ALA A 122 -17.44 7.05 2.05
N LEU A 123 -16.36 7.63 2.59
CA LEU A 123 -15.42 6.87 3.43
C LEU A 123 -16.02 6.46 4.77
N ARG A 124 -16.79 7.33 5.44
CA ARG A 124 -17.50 6.94 6.67
C ARG A 124 -18.47 5.81 6.42
N ARG A 125 -19.27 5.88 5.36
CA ARG A 125 -20.18 4.80 4.97
C ARG A 125 -19.44 3.48 4.69
N ALA A 126 -18.25 3.53 4.08
CA ALA A 126 -17.44 2.35 3.85
C ALA A 126 -16.88 1.77 5.18
N VAL A 127 -16.44 2.62 6.11
CA VAL A 127 -16.01 2.23 7.46
C VAL A 127 -17.16 1.54 8.20
N GLU A 128 -18.34 2.15 8.22
CA GLU A 128 -19.55 1.59 8.85
C GLU A 128 -19.89 0.22 8.26
N ALA A 129 -19.92 0.10 6.91
CA ALA A 129 -20.23 -1.17 6.25
C ALA A 129 -19.23 -2.28 6.62
N VAL A 130 -17.92 -1.97 6.71
CA VAL A 130 -16.91 -2.96 7.16
C VAL A 130 -17.12 -3.30 8.63
N GLN A 131 -17.31 -2.32 9.49
CA GLN A 131 -17.49 -2.51 10.93
C GLN A 131 -18.72 -3.34 11.24
N ASP A 132 -19.86 -3.07 10.58
CA ASP A 132 -21.11 -3.80 10.77
C ASP A 132 -20.98 -5.30 10.42
N VAL A 133 -20.15 -5.62 9.41
CA VAL A 133 -19.97 -7.00 8.95
C VAL A 133 -18.91 -7.74 9.75
N THR A 134 -17.83 -7.07 10.16
CA THR A 134 -16.65 -7.71 10.77
C THR A 134 -16.57 -7.53 12.29
N GLY A 135 -17.30 -6.55 12.86
CA GLY A 135 -17.16 -6.11 14.25
C GLY A 135 -15.87 -5.32 14.52
N VAL A 136 -15.04 -5.06 13.50
CA VAL A 136 -13.74 -4.39 13.65
C VAL A 136 -13.72 -3.10 12.84
N THR A 137 -13.28 -2.01 13.47
CA THR A 137 -13.09 -0.73 12.77
C THR A 137 -11.84 -0.79 11.89
N PRO A 138 -11.95 -0.59 10.56
CA PRO A 138 -10.80 -0.61 9.66
C PRO A 138 -9.84 0.55 9.96
N ARG A 139 -8.54 0.31 9.80
CA ARG A 139 -7.47 1.30 10.10
C ARG A 139 -6.92 1.98 8.86
N TRP A 140 -6.94 1.30 7.70
CA TRP A 140 -6.23 1.71 6.51
C TRP A 140 -7.19 2.13 5.40
N TYR A 141 -6.74 3.09 4.61
CA TYR A 141 -7.38 3.53 3.38
C TYR A 141 -6.38 3.52 2.24
N ARG A 142 -6.69 2.85 1.15
CA ARG A 142 -5.96 3.00 -0.11
C ARG A 142 -6.88 3.66 -1.13
N PRO A 143 -6.49 4.82 -1.71
CA PRO A 143 -7.34 5.49 -2.69
C PRO A 143 -7.37 4.70 -4.00
N PRO A 144 -8.53 4.58 -4.67
CA PRO A 144 -8.62 4.05 -6.02
C PRO A 144 -7.59 4.68 -6.95
N TYR A 145 -6.99 3.87 -7.83
CA TYR A 145 -5.87 4.22 -8.73
C TYR A 145 -4.59 4.70 -8.00
N GLY A 146 -4.52 4.63 -6.69
CA GLY A 146 -3.43 5.22 -5.90
C GLY A 146 -3.38 6.75 -5.92
N ILE A 147 -4.45 7.41 -6.38
CA ILE A 147 -4.50 8.86 -6.52
C ILE A 147 -5.01 9.49 -5.23
N LEU A 148 -4.09 10.08 -4.47
CA LEU A 148 -4.36 10.73 -3.19
C LEU A 148 -4.34 12.25 -3.36
N THR A 149 -5.52 12.87 -3.51
CA THR A 149 -5.67 14.34 -3.48
C THR A 149 -5.73 14.84 -2.04
N SER A 150 -5.54 16.15 -1.83
CA SER A 150 -5.68 16.76 -0.49
C SER A 150 -7.08 16.54 0.11
N GLY A 151 -8.13 16.55 -0.73
CA GLY A 151 -9.50 16.26 -0.31
C GLY A 151 -9.65 14.83 0.21
N ARG A 152 -9.15 13.83 -0.53
CA ARG A 152 -9.17 12.42 -0.10
C ARG A 152 -8.28 12.16 1.13
N TRP A 153 -7.15 12.84 1.23
CA TRP A 153 -6.32 12.79 2.43
C TRP A 153 -7.08 13.30 3.66
N ALA A 154 -7.69 14.48 3.56
CA ALA A 154 -8.48 15.06 4.65
C ALA A 154 -9.70 14.19 5.00
N ALA A 155 -10.40 13.65 3.99
CA ALA A 155 -11.54 12.78 4.17
C ALA A 155 -11.16 11.47 4.89
N ALA A 156 -10.05 10.85 4.53
CA ALA A 156 -9.56 9.65 5.19
C ALA A 156 -9.27 9.92 6.68
N ARG A 157 -8.58 11.02 6.98
CA ARG A 157 -8.33 11.41 8.38
C ARG A 157 -9.62 11.70 9.16
N ALA A 158 -10.59 12.39 8.55
CA ALA A 158 -11.89 12.66 9.15
C ALA A 158 -12.74 11.39 9.40
N ALA A 159 -12.47 10.32 8.64
CA ALA A 159 -13.05 9.01 8.85
C ALA A 159 -12.20 8.09 9.78
N GLY A 160 -11.14 8.61 10.42
CA GLY A 160 -10.27 7.83 11.31
C GLY A 160 -9.30 6.90 10.59
N LEU A 161 -9.19 6.98 9.27
CA LEU A 161 -8.37 6.10 8.45
C LEU A 161 -6.97 6.68 8.21
N ARG A 162 -6.00 5.79 8.02
CA ARG A 162 -4.63 6.11 7.63
C ARG A 162 -4.42 5.77 6.16
N PRO A 163 -4.14 6.78 5.29
CA PRO A 163 -3.81 6.52 3.89
C PRO A 163 -2.53 5.70 3.76
N LEU A 164 -2.55 4.72 2.85
CA LEU A 164 -1.40 3.87 2.55
C LEU A 164 -1.43 3.46 1.07
N LEU A 165 -0.28 3.53 0.41
CA LEU A 165 -0.07 3.10 -0.97
C LEU A 165 0.65 1.74 -1.00
N TRP A 166 1.68 1.59 -1.84
CA TRP A 166 2.47 0.37 -2.00
C TRP A 166 3.92 0.67 -2.41
N THR A 167 4.80 -0.28 -2.21
CA THR A 167 6.19 -0.23 -2.69
C THR A 167 6.40 -1.07 -3.94
N ALA A 168 5.65 -2.17 -4.09
CA ALA A 168 5.69 -3.06 -5.23
C ALA A 168 4.26 -3.40 -5.68
N TRP A 169 4.08 -3.73 -6.94
CA TRP A 169 2.79 -4.12 -7.52
C TRP A 169 2.94 -5.20 -8.60
N GLY A 170 1.87 -5.99 -8.82
CA GLY A 170 1.90 -7.09 -9.79
C GLY A 170 1.63 -6.67 -11.22
N ARG A 171 1.04 -5.48 -11.48
CA ARG A 171 0.43 -5.09 -12.76
C ARG A 171 -0.52 -6.14 -13.30
N ASP A 172 -1.22 -6.80 -12.40
CA ASP A 172 -2.02 -7.99 -12.57
C ASP A 172 -3.41 -7.75 -13.18
N TRP A 173 -3.79 -6.49 -13.40
CA TRP A 173 -5.08 -6.07 -13.98
C TRP A 173 -5.14 -6.15 -15.51
N THR A 174 -4.06 -6.50 -16.19
CA THR A 174 -4.02 -6.52 -17.65
C THR A 174 -4.49 -7.86 -18.21
N ALA A 175 -5.03 -7.85 -19.45
CA ALA A 175 -5.45 -9.08 -20.14
C ALA A 175 -4.27 -10.02 -20.46
N THR A 176 -3.05 -9.51 -20.46
CA THR A 176 -1.82 -10.27 -20.77
C THR A 176 -1.08 -10.71 -19.52
N ALA A 177 -1.62 -10.44 -18.32
CA ALA A 177 -1.01 -10.86 -17.08
C ALA A 177 -0.96 -12.40 -16.99
N THR A 178 0.18 -12.92 -16.57
CA THR A 178 0.42 -14.35 -16.27
C THR A 178 0.99 -14.47 -14.87
N PRO A 179 0.92 -15.64 -14.21
CA PRO A 179 1.56 -15.84 -12.91
C PRO A 179 3.05 -15.47 -12.92
N ALA A 180 3.76 -15.83 -13.99
CA ALA A 180 5.18 -15.52 -14.14
C ALA A 180 5.45 -14.01 -14.27
N SER A 181 4.62 -13.27 -15.05
CA SER A 181 4.78 -11.82 -15.20
C SER A 181 4.45 -11.06 -13.91
N VAL A 182 3.42 -11.49 -13.19
CA VAL A 182 3.06 -10.93 -11.87
C VAL A 182 4.21 -11.11 -10.89
N ARG A 183 4.73 -12.34 -10.77
CA ARG A 183 5.88 -12.66 -9.91
C ARG A 183 7.10 -11.80 -10.26
N ALA A 184 7.49 -11.76 -11.54
CA ALA A 184 8.65 -10.98 -11.98
C ALA A 184 8.52 -9.48 -11.68
N THR A 185 7.33 -8.91 -11.92
CA THR A 185 7.08 -7.49 -11.69
C THR A 185 7.12 -7.14 -10.20
N VAL A 186 6.51 -7.97 -9.35
CA VAL A 186 6.56 -7.78 -7.90
C VAL A 186 8.00 -7.86 -7.39
N GLN A 187 8.77 -8.87 -7.82
CA GLN A 187 10.15 -9.05 -7.39
C GLN A 187 11.08 -7.92 -7.82
N ALA A 188 10.88 -7.35 -9.01
CA ALA A 188 11.69 -6.23 -9.50
C ALA A 188 11.55 -4.98 -8.62
N ASP A 189 10.39 -4.77 -8.02
CA ASP A 189 10.08 -3.58 -7.22
C ASP A 189 10.22 -3.80 -5.71
N LEU A 190 10.14 -5.04 -5.23
CA LEU A 190 10.07 -5.36 -3.81
C LEU A 190 11.46 -5.38 -3.17
N GLY A 191 11.66 -4.47 -2.20
CA GLY A 191 12.71 -4.59 -1.19
C GLY A 191 12.14 -5.13 0.12
N GLY A 192 12.97 -5.61 1.03
CA GLY A 192 12.55 -5.96 2.39
C GLY A 192 11.81 -4.80 3.06
N GLY A 193 10.75 -5.09 3.81
CA GLY A 193 9.89 -4.08 4.43
C GLY A 193 8.89 -3.45 3.48
N GLY A 194 8.62 -4.07 2.32
CA GLY A 194 7.70 -3.55 1.33
C GLY A 194 6.25 -3.96 1.52
N THR A 195 5.35 -3.17 0.93
CA THR A 195 3.92 -3.47 0.79
C THR A 195 3.63 -3.80 -0.68
N VAL A 196 3.03 -4.97 -0.91
CA VAL A 196 2.71 -5.46 -2.25
C VAL A 196 1.24 -5.21 -2.55
N LEU A 197 0.96 -4.57 -3.70
CA LEU A 197 -0.37 -4.39 -4.27
C LEU A 197 -0.65 -5.46 -5.32
N LEU A 198 -1.72 -6.21 -5.11
CA LEU A 198 -2.32 -7.16 -6.03
C LEU A 198 -3.85 -6.96 -6.03
N HIS A 199 -4.58 -7.72 -6.88
CA HIS A 199 -6.04 -7.68 -6.93
C HIS A 199 -6.61 -9.10 -6.77
N ASP A 200 -7.63 -9.24 -5.93
CA ASP A 200 -8.36 -10.50 -5.73
C ASP A 200 -9.62 -10.62 -6.62
N THR A 201 -9.85 -9.63 -7.47
CA THR A 201 -10.99 -9.55 -8.38
C THR A 201 -10.62 -8.85 -9.69
N ASP A 202 -11.41 -9.05 -10.72
CA ASP A 202 -11.31 -8.35 -12.01
C ASP A 202 -12.38 -7.26 -12.19
N ARG A 203 -13.02 -6.82 -11.11
CA ARG A 203 -14.09 -5.80 -11.14
C ARG A 203 -13.72 -4.53 -11.90
N THR A 204 -12.47 -4.09 -11.78
CA THR A 204 -11.94 -2.86 -12.42
C THR A 204 -10.79 -3.18 -13.39
N ALA A 205 -10.64 -4.44 -13.75
CA ALA A 205 -9.53 -5.00 -14.50
C ALA A 205 -10.01 -5.83 -15.72
N ALA A 206 -9.08 -6.40 -16.46
CA ALA A 206 -9.41 -7.30 -17.55
C ALA A 206 -10.10 -8.58 -17.03
N PRO A 207 -11.17 -9.07 -17.70
CA PRO A 207 -11.88 -10.26 -17.26
C PRO A 207 -10.95 -11.45 -17.03
N GLY A 208 -11.06 -12.07 -15.87
CA GLY A 208 -10.27 -13.24 -15.48
C GLY A 208 -8.85 -12.96 -15.03
N SER A 209 -8.40 -11.69 -15.00
CA SER A 209 -7.03 -11.29 -14.62
C SER A 209 -6.63 -11.76 -13.21
N TRP A 210 -7.55 -11.86 -12.27
CA TRP A 210 -7.31 -12.39 -10.92
C TRP A 210 -6.68 -13.79 -10.91
N ARG A 211 -6.85 -14.60 -11.98
CA ARG A 211 -6.24 -15.94 -12.07
C ARG A 211 -4.71 -15.88 -12.16
N ALA A 212 -4.18 -14.85 -12.83
CA ALA A 212 -2.74 -14.61 -12.88
C ALA A 212 -2.17 -14.32 -11.48
N THR A 213 -2.87 -13.47 -10.73
CA THR A 213 -2.53 -13.16 -9.34
C THR A 213 -2.59 -14.41 -8.46
N LEU A 214 -3.71 -15.13 -8.50
CA LEU A 214 -3.90 -16.35 -7.71
C LEU A 214 -2.80 -17.38 -8.00
N GLY A 215 -2.47 -17.59 -9.28
CA GLY A 215 -1.43 -18.52 -9.71
C GLY A 215 0.00 -18.10 -9.33
N ALA A 216 0.25 -16.80 -9.08
CA ALA A 216 1.55 -16.29 -8.67
C ALA A 216 1.82 -16.44 -7.15
N LEU A 217 0.79 -16.57 -6.32
CA LEU A 217 0.93 -16.55 -4.86
C LEU A 217 1.87 -17.62 -4.30
N PRO A 218 1.79 -18.90 -4.71
CA PRO A 218 2.67 -19.94 -4.16
C PRO A 218 4.15 -19.62 -4.36
N ASP A 219 4.52 -19.20 -5.59
CA ASP A 219 5.89 -18.87 -5.92
C ASP A 219 6.37 -17.60 -5.19
N LEU A 220 5.54 -16.55 -5.13
CA LEU A 220 5.87 -15.32 -4.42
C LEU A 220 6.15 -15.60 -2.93
N VAL A 221 5.27 -16.34 -2.26
CA VAL A 221 5.43 -16.68 -0.84
C VAL A 221 6.68 -17.55 -0.62
N THR A 222 6.93 -18.49 -1.50
CA THR A 222 8.13 -19.36 -1.46
C THR A 222 9.41 -18.55 -1.58
N ASP A 223 9.48 -17.64 -2.57
CA ASP A 223 10.63 -16.77 -2.77
C ASP A 223 10.92 -15.87 -1.57
N TRP A 224 9.87 -15.24 -1.02
CA TRP A 224 10.03 -14.35 0.13
C TRP A 224 10.50 -15.11 1.37
N ARG A 225 9.95 -16.31 1.63
CA ARG A 225 10.41 -17.17 2.72
C ARG A 225 11.86 -17.64 2.53
N ALA A 226 12.23 -18.00 1.29
CA ALA A 226 13.61 -18.36 0.95
C ALA A 226 14.59 -17.19 1.14
N ALA A 227 14.12 -15.95 0.95
CA ALA A 227 14.87 -14.72 1.27
C ALA A 227 14.86 -14.35 2.77
N GLY A 228 14.31 -15.18 3.65
CA GLY A 228 14.22 -14.91 5.09
C GLY A 228 13.20 -13.86 5.48
N LEU A 229 12.22 -13.59 4.61
CA LEU A 229 11.14 -12.64 4.88
C LEU A 229 9.91 -13.35 5.44
N THR A 230 9.25 -12.71 6.40
CA THR A 230 7.91 -13.08 6.83
C THR A 230 6.87 -12.39 5.95
N VAL A 231 5.70 -13.03 5.77
CA VAL A 231 4.60 -12.50 4.96
C VAL A 231 3.34 -12.41 5.81
N GLY A 232 2.67 -11.28 5.78
CA GLY A 232 1.49 -11.08 6.60
C GLY A 232 0.69 -9.81 6.23
N PRO A 233 -0.31 -9.46 7.06
CA PRO A 233 -1.10 -8.25 6.87
C PRO A 233 -0.34 -6.99 7.28
N LEU A 234 -0.91 -5.82 6.96
CA LEU A 234 -0.38 -4.52 7.37
C LEU A 234 -0.35 -4.35 8.90
N ALA A 235 -1.25 -5.01 9.61
CA ALA A 235 -1.27 -5.01 11.07
C ALA A 235 0.07 -5.47 11.67
N ASP A 236 0.75 -6.41 11.01
CA ASP A 236 2.03 -7.00 11.45
C ASP A 236 3.26 -6.28 10.84
N HIS A 237 3.03 -5.30 9.95
CA HIS A 237 4.09 -4.70 9.13
C HIS A 237 4.92 -3.60 9.80
N GLY A 238 4.47 -3.09 10.96
CA GLY A 238 5.24 -2.07 11.71
C GLY A 238 5.41 -0.72 11.00
N THR A 239 4.52 -0.36 10.08
CA THR A 239 4.57 0.93 9.35
C THR A 239 4.51 2.16 10.25
N ALA A 240 4.16 2.00 11.54
CA ALA A 240 4.10 3.08 12.52
C ALA A 240 5.48 3.47 13.10
N ASP A 241 6.47 2.57 13.10
CA ASP A 241 7.70 2.67 13.92
C ASP A 241 9.00 2.89 13.12
N VAL A 242 8.93 3.23 11.83
CA VAL A 242 10.11 3.37 10.94
C VAL A 242 11.14 4.43 11.43
N ARG A 243 10.86 5.21 12.47
CA ARG A 243 11.86 6.13 13.05
C ARG A 243 12.97 5.43 13.82
N ALA A 244 12.83 4.16 14.19
CA ALA A 244 13.78 3.45 15.04
C ALA A 244 14.83 2.62 14.29
N THR A 245 14.74 2.45 12.98
CA THR A 245 15.58 1.52 12.20
C THR A 245 16.30 2.13 10.99
N ALA A 246 16.61 3.43 11.01
CA ALA A 246 17.62 3.94 10.08
C ALA A 246 18.93 3.25 10.44
N PRO A 247 19.61 2.50 9.54
CA PRO A 247 20.92 1.95 9.83
C PRO A 247 21.83 3.12 10.13
N ARG A 248 22.40 3.18 11.34
CA ARG A 248 23.54 4.02 11.64
C ARG A 248 24.61 3.65 10.62
N VAL A 249 24.84 4.50 9.66
CA VAL A 249 26.05 4.48 8.85
C VAL A 249 27.18 4.71 9.85
N LEU A 250 27.78 3.61 10.31
CA LEU A 250 29.03 3.65 11.04
C LEU A 250 30.06 4.25 10.09
N GLY A 251 30.34 5.54 10.28
CA GLY A 251 31.39 6.25 9.60
C GLY A 251 32.71 5.50 9.80
N ARG A 252 33.22 4.91 8.72
CA ARG A 252 34.61 4.49 8.59
C ARG A 252 35.48 5.74 8.56
N ALA A 253 35.74 6.33 9.76
CA ALA A 253 36.75 7.35 9.92
C ALA A 253 37.25 7.25 11.36
N GLY A 254 38.31 6.47 11.63
CA GLY A 254 38.90 6.42 12.95
C GLY A 254 39.81 5.25 13.27
N ALA A 255 40.38 4.56 12.27
CA ALA A 255 41.31 3.47 12.55
C ALA A 255 42.59 3.48 11.69
N VAL A 256 43.16 4.66 11.41
CA VAL A 256 44.52 4.78 10.83
C VAL A 256 45.22 5.96 11.47
N ARG A 257 45.39 5.98 12.80
CA ARG A 257 46.36 6.85 13.48
C ARG A 257 46.70 6.36 14.90
N ARG A 258 47.07 5.07 15.11
CA ARG A 258 47.69 4.60 16.31
C ARG A 258 48.73 3.48 16.08
N ARG A 259 49.53 3.55 15.01
CA ARG A 259 50.70 2.65 14.82
C ARG A 259 51.95 3.34 14.30
N ALA A 260 52.16 4.63 14.63
CA ALA A 260 53.35 5.36 14.23
C ALA A 260 54.09 6.07 15.41
N LEU A 261 53.80 5.77 16.67
CA LEU A 261 54.44 6.41 17.85
C LEU A 261 55.08 5.44 18.84
N GLU A 262 55.20 4.14 18.52
CA GLU A 262 55.91 3.18 19.39
C GLU A 262 57.17 2.53 18.78
N ARG A 263 57.75 3.11 17.72
CA ARG A 263 59.09 2.70 17.23
C ARG A 263 60.05 3.86 17.25
N GLY A 264 60.43 4.30 18.44
CA GLY A 264 61.37 5.42 18.60
C GLY A 264 61.86 5.60 19.99
N ARG A 265 62.04 4.53 20.78
CA ARG A 265 62.78 4.60 22.06
C ARG A 265 63.29 3.22 22.46
N SER A 266 64.35 2.75 21.82
CA SER A 266 65.30 1.81 22.43
C SER A 266 66.58 1.82 21.57
N GLY A 267 67.53 2.60 21.95
CA GLY A 267 68.87 2.69 21.40
C GLY A 267 69.63 3.80 22.04
N HIS A 268 70.23 3.52 23.16
CA HIS A 268 71.49 4.01 23.70
C HIS A 268 71.48 3.87 25.23
N GLY A 269 72.31 2.99 25.70
CA GLY A 269 72.67 2.81 27.07
C GLY A 269 73.01 1.34 27.34
#